data_e307705a2067cb359a97445d4968e788
#
_entry.id   e307705a2067cb359a97445d4968e788
#
_cell.length_a   1.000
_cell.length_b   1.000
_cell.length_c   1.000
_cell.angle_alpha   90.00
_cell.angle_beta   90.00
_cell.angle_gamma   90.00
#
_symmetry.space_group_name_H-M   'P 1'
#
loop_
_entity.id
_entity.type
_entity.pdbx_description
1 polymer ?
#
loop_
_entity_poly.entity_id
_entity_poly.type
_entity_poly.pdbx_seq_one_letter_code
_entity_poly.pdbx_strand_id
1 'polypeptide(L)'
;MSEGEVQVKPFTLGTLVIKFQMPIQMVDEINNTYENAKDLPAFNSELAGKIENEFKVTDVLSDNIKQFYVMCWRQYTQMIQKPWWHCVPDNAWINDMKANEYNPFHLHSSSLTDLGLSSVVALKKPSTYGVEYSRKENPSNGWLEFCGGQQDPLSISQLRVDAQIGDLYIFPYTLLHGVYPFNGTDEIRRTMSYNCNLFRDALINKGNG
;
A
#
# COMPACT_ATOMS: atom_id res chain seq x y z
N MET A 1 -30.66 18.88 35.16
CA MET A 1 -30.42 19.24 33.76
C MET A 1 -29.70 18.06 33.16
N SER A 2 -30.36 17.30 32.27
CA SER A 2 -29.71 16.20 31.55
C SER A 2 -28.63 16.82 30.63
N GLU A 3 -27.38 16.42 30.80
CA GLU A 3 -26.31 16.73 29.90
C GLU A 3 -26.70 16.20 28.50
N GLY A 4 -27.03 17.09 27.57
CA GLY A 4 -27.37 16.72 26.23
C GLY A 4 -26.12 16.16 25.57
N GLU A 5 -26.19 14.93 25.07
CA GLU A 5 -25.13 14.27 24.32
C GLU A 5 -24.84 15.10 23.06
N VAL A 6 -23.62 15.63 22.96
CA VAL A 6 -23.20 16.41 21.77
C VAL A 6 -22.94 15.43 20.63
N GLN A 7 -23.76 15.51 19.57
CA GLN A 7 -23.54 14.72 18.37
C GLN A 7 -22.40 15.35 17.54
N VAL A 8 -21.33 14.58 17.30
CA VAL A 8 -20.18 14.99 16.51
C VAL A 8 -20.16 14.22 15.20
N LYS A 9 -20.10 14.95 14.08
CA LYS A 9 -19.92 14.38 12.74
C LYS A 9 -18.72 15.03 12.07
N PRO A 10 -17.53 14.41 12.11
CA PRO A 10 -16.36 14.95 11.43
C PRO A 10 -16.47 14.80 9.91
N PHE A 11 -15.95 15.77 9.18
CA PHE A 11 -15.73 15.69 7.74
C PHE A 11 -14.24 15.82 7.48
N THR A 12 -13.68 14.90 6.69
CA THR A 12 -12.28 14.92 6.30
C THR A 12 -12.16 15.44 4.87
N LEU A 13 -11.29 16.44 4.67
CA LEU A 13 -10.95 16.97 3.35
C LEU A 13 -9.53 16.55 3.02
N GLY A 14 -9.30 16.07 1.80
CA GLY A 14 -7.96 15.73 1.32
C GLY A 14 -7.83 14.30 0.79
N THR A 15 -6.59 13.82 0.72
CA THR A 15 -6.25 12.49 0.19
C THR A 15 -6.73 11.39 1.12
N LEU A 16 -7.35 10.36 0.54
CA LEU A 16 -7.88 9.23 1.29
C LEU A 16 -6.88 8.06 1.26
N VAL A 17 -6.61 7.47 2.41
CA VAL A 17 -5.99 6.15 2.57
C VAL A 17 -7.05 5.23 3.12
N ILE A 18 -7.30 4.11 2.46
CA ILE A 18 -8.29 3.13 2.90
C ILE A 18 -7.58 1.85 3.32
N LYS A 19 -7.91 1.37 4.51
CA LYS A 19 -7.49 0.07 4.99
C LYS A 19 -8.58 -0.97 4.72
N PHE A 20 -8.20 -2.06 4.05
CA PHE A 20 -8.98 -3.28 3.91
C PHE A 20 -8.32 -4.40 4.71
N GLN A 21 -9.07 -5.45 5.01
CA GLN A 21 -8.53 -6.68 5.56
C GLN A 21 -8.53 -7.75 4.47
N MET A 22 -7.35 -8.20 4.06
CA MET A 22 -7.21 -9.36 3.17
C MET A 22 -7.46 -10.64 3.98
N PRO A 23 -8.30 -11.57 3.48
CA PRO A 23 -8.47 -12.87 4.12
C PRO A 23 -7.15 -13.62 4.29
N ILE A 24 -6.95 -14.27 5.44
CA ILE A 24 -5.69 -14.97 5.73
C ILE A 24 -5.36 -16.05 4.68
N GLN A 25 -6.37 -16.72 4.13
CA GLN A 25 -6.21 -17.72 3.09
C GLN A 25 -5.57 -17.13 1.80
N MET A 26 -5.89 -15.86 1.48
CA MET A 26 -5.28 -15.15 0.35
C MET A 26 -3.84 -14.74 0.67
N VAL A 27 -3.56 -14.35 1.91
CA VAL A 27 -2.19 -14.07 2.37
C VAL A 27 -1.32 -15.32 2.24
N ASP A 28 -1.83 -16.46 2.70
CA ASP A 28 -1.14 -17.76 2.61
C ASP A 28 -0.94 -18.19 1.15
N GLU A 29 -1.94 -17.98 0.30
CA GLU A 29 -1.85 -18.27 -1.15
C GLU A 29 -0.74 -17.44 -1.80
N ILE A 30 -0.66 -16.13 -1.52
CA ILE A 30 0.38 -15.25 -2.08
C ILE A 30 1.77 -15.68 -1.58
N ASN A 31 1.92 -15.95 -0.28
CA ASN A 31 3.18 -16.41 0.29
C ASN A 31 3.63 -17.74 -0.33
N ASN A 32 2.74 -18.72 -0.44
CA ASN A 32 3.03 -20.02 -1.03
C ASN A 32 3.38 -19.90 -2.52
N THR A 33 2.63 -19.09 -3.28
CA THR A 33 2.91 -18.85 -4.70
C THR A 33 4.30 -18.25 -4.87
N TYR A 34 4.64 -17.23 -4.09
CA TYR A 34 5.94 -16.56 -4.15
C TYR A 34 7.09 -17.51 -3.76
N GLU A 35 6.96 -18.26 -2.67
CA GLU A 35 8.00 -19.16 -2.17
C GLU A 35 8.27 -20.37 -3.06
N ASN A 36 7.26 -20.79 -3.84
CA ASN A 36 7.40 -21.90 -4.78
C ASN A 36 7.70 -21.46 -6.22
N ALA A 37 7.60 -20.16 -6.51
CA ALA A 37 7.91 -19.63 -7.83
C ALA A 37 9.42 -19.73 -8.11
N LYS A 38 9.74 -20.09 -9.36
CA LYS A 38 11.12 -20.12 -9.87
C LYS A 38 11.32 -18.94 -10.81
N ASP A 39 12.51 -18.39 -10.78
CA ASP A 39 12.97 -17.37 -11.76
C ASP A 39 12.05 -16.14 -11.86
N LEU A 40 11.56 -15.65 -10.70
CA LEU A 40 10.80 -14.40 -10.67
C LEU A 40 11.70 -13.24 -11.11
N PRO A 41 11.19 -12.35 -12.00
CA PRO A 41 11.96 -11.18 -12.42
C PRO A 41 12.28 -10.27 -11.24
N ALA A 42 13.55 -9.88 -11.10
CA ALA A 42 13.94 -8.82 -10.17
C ALA A 42 13.28 -7.49 -10.57
N PHE A 43 12.82 -6.72 -9.61
CA PHE A 43 12.09 -5.47 -9.84
C PHE A 43 12.76 -4.25 -9.21
N ASN A 44 13.90 -4.42 -8.55
CA ASN A 44 14.65 -3.37 -7.84
C ASN A 44 15.00 -2.16 -8.71
N SER A 45 15.32 -2.35 -10.01
CA SER A 45 15.69 -1.26 -10.91
C SER A 45 14.55 -0.27 -11.17
N GLU A 46 13.31 -0.70 -10.95
CA GLU A 46 12.10 0.08 -11.18
C GLU A 46 11.60 0.75 -9.88
N LEU A 47 12.25 0.49 -8.73
CA LEU A 47 11.78 0.90 -7.42
C LEU A 47 12.76 1.86 -6.74
N ALA A 48 12.21 2.70 -5.85
CA ALA A 48 12.98 3.66 -5.06
C ALA A 48 13.66 3.03 -3.83
N GLY A 49 13.34 1.77 -3.51
CA GLY A 49 13.74 1.09 -2.29
C GLY A 49 15.24 0.89 -2.12
N LYS A 50 15.65 0.68 -0.88
CA LYS A 50 16.96 0.17 -0.47
C LYS A 50 16.78 -1.24 0.07
N ILE A 51 16.09 -2.09 -0.71
CA ILE A 51 15.71 -3.46 -0.40
C ILE A 51 16.36 -4.36 -1.45
N GLU A 52 17.04 -5.40 -0.99
CA GLU A 52 17.76 -6.31 -1.89
C GLU A 52 16.80 -7.23 -2.66
N ASN A 53 15.75 -7.71 -1.99
CA ASN A 53 14.86 -8.74 -2.52
C ASN A 53 13.50 -8.13 -2.89
N GLU A 54 13.39 -7.67 -4.14
CA GLU A 54 12.16 -7.13 -4.71
C GLU A 54 11.89 -7.84 -6.05
N PHE A 55 10.77 -8.58 -6.11
CA PHE A 55 10.45 -9.45 -7.26
C PHE A 55 9.06 -9.19 -7.81
N LYS A 56 8.96 -9.11 -9.13
CA LYS A 56 7.68 -8.99 -9.83
C LYS A 56 6.89 -10.29 -9.73
N VAL A 57 5.62 -10.19 -9.36
CA VAL A 57 4.71 -11.35 -9.16
C VAL A 57 3.41 -11.25 -9.96
N THR A 58 3.23 -10.23 -10.77
CA THR A 58 1.99 -9.97 -11.54
C THR A 58 1.49 -11.19 -12.28
N ASP A 59 2.39 -11.94 -12.93
CA ASP A 59 2.04 -13.05 -13.82
C ASP A 59 1.73 -14.35 -13.07
N VAL A 60 2.19 -14.46 -11.83
CA VAL A 60 1.99 -15.66 -10.99
C VAL A 60 0.82 -15.54 -10.01
N LEU A 61 0.23 -14.34 -9.87
CA LEU A 61 -0.95 -14.16 -9.04
C LEU A 61 -2.17 -14.86 -9.66
N SER A 62 -2.95 -15.55 -8.83
CA SER A 62 -4.21 -16.17 -9.26
C SER A 62 -5.26 -15.12 -9.65
N ASP A 63 -6.24 -15.54 -10.43
CA ASP A 63 -7.36 -14.70 -10.80
C ASP A 63 -8.19 -14.27 -9.57
N ASN A 64 -8.26 -15.12 -8.55
CA ASN A 64 -8.95 -14.83 -7.30
C ASN A 64 -8.31 -13.62 -6.58
N ILE A 65 -6.98 -13.61 -6.47
CA ILE A 65 -6.25 -12.46 -5.90
C ILE A 65 -6.45 -11.20 -6.75
N LYS A 66 -6.33 -11.30 -8.07
CA LYS A 66 -6.54 -10.18 -8.99
C LYS A 66 -7.95 -9.59 -8.87
N GLN A 67 -8.98 -10.43 -8.79
CA GLN A 67 -10.37 -10.00 -8.63
C GLN A 67 -10.61 -9.32 -7.27
N PHE A 68 -10.01 -9.83 -6.18
CA PHE A 68 -10.08 -9.19 -4.87
C PHE A 68 -9.54 -7.76 -4.91
N TYR A 69 -8.39 -7.53 -5.54
CA TYR A 69 -7.83 -6.19 -5.70
C TYR A 69 -8.71 -5.27 -6.55
N VAL A 70 -9.25 -5.78 -7.68
CA VAL A 70 -10.18 -5.01 -8.52
C VAL A 70 -11.41 -4.58 -7.72
N MET A 71 -11.95 -5.45 -6.86
CA MET A 71 -13.07 -5.12 -5.97
C MET A 71 -12.68 -4.00 -4.99
N CYS A 72 -11.51 -4.08 -4.35
CA CYS A 72 -11.03 -3.08 -3.41
C CYS A 72 -10.79 -1.71 -4.09
N TRP A 73 -10.18 -1.67 -5.29
CA TRP A 73 -9.98 -0.44 -6.05
C TRP A 73 -11.30 0.20 -6.48
N ARG A 74 -12.28 -0.59 -6.92
CA ARG A 74 -13.63 -0.09 -7.23
C ARG A 74 -14.30 0.49 -6.01
N GLN A 75 -14.16 -0.14 -4.85
CA GLN A 75 -14.68 0.41 -3.61
C GLN A 75 -14.00 1.73 -3.25
N TYR A 76 -12.67 1.84 -3.47
CA TYR A 76 -11.96 3.12 -3.32
C TYR A 76 -12.56 4.22 -4.20
N THR A 77 -12.74 3.95 -5.51
CA THR A 77 -13.31 4.95 -6.46
C THR A 77 -14.75 5.34 -6.10
N GLN A 78 -15.55 4.42 -5.55
CA GLN A 78 -16.87 4.73 -5.03
C GLN A 78 -16.81 5.68 -3.83
N MET A 79 -15.90 5.44 -2.88
CA MET A 79 -15.77 6.27 -1.68
C MET A 79 -15.31 7.70 -2.00
N ILE A 80 -14.48 7.89 -3.01
CA ILE A 80 -14.11 9.22 -3.51
C ILE A 80 -15.13 9.80 -4.52
N GLN A 81 -16.31 9.18 -4.65
CA GLN A 81 -17.40 9.59 -5.53
C GLN A 81 -17.03 9.63 -7.02
N LYS A 82 -16.20 8.67 -7.46
CA LYS A 82 -15.76 8.49 -8.86
C LYS A 82 -16.02 7.05 -9.36
N PRO A 83 -17.24 6.49 -9.19
CA PRO A 83 -17.53 5.10 -9.52
C PRO A 83 -17.40 4.76 -11.00
N TRP A 84 -17.40 5.77 -11.87
CA TRP A 84 -17.24 5.65 -13.34
C TRP A 84 -15.78 5.60 -13.81
N TRP A 85 -14.81 5.64 -12.90
CA TRP A 85 -13.42 5.46 -13.28
C TRP A 85 -13.10 3.97 -13.41
N HIS A 86 -12.38 3.62 -14.49
CA HIS A 86 -11.97 2.25 -14.75
C HIS A 86 -10.67 1.94 -14.05
N CYS A 87 -10.65 0.83 -13.32
CA CYS A 87 -9.49 0.30 -12.62
C CYS A 87 -8.82 -0.74 -13.52
N VAL A 88 -7.63 -0.45 -14.01
CA VAL A 88 -6.83 -1.35 -14.84
C VAL A 88 -5.62 -1.80 -14.05
N PRO A 89 -5.50 -3.09 -13.68
CA PRO A 89 -4.34 -3.62 -12.96
C PRO A 89 -3.03 -3.32 -13.71
N ASP A 90 -1.98 -3.00 -12.97
CA ASP A 90 -0.64 -2.76 -13.49
C ASP A 90 0.34 -3.78 -12.87
N ASN A 91 1.47 -3.36 -12.35
CA ASN A 91 2.47 -4.25 -11.79
C ASN A 91 2.19 -4.59 -10.32
N ALA A 92 2.43 -5.87 -9.97
CA ALA A 92 2.49 -6.35 -8.60
C ALA A 92 3.90 -6.88 -8.30
N TRP A 93 4.42 -6.56 -7.11
CA TRP A 93 5.73 -7.02 -6.66
C TRP A 93 5.74 -7.28 -5.16
N ILE A 94 6.63 -8.20 -4.75
CA ILE A 94 6.88 -8.51 -3.34
C ILE A 94 8.21 -7.88 -2.92
N ASN A 95 8.21 -7.30 -1.72
CA ASN A 95 9.37 -6.78 -1.04
C ASN A 95 9.64 -7.65 0.19
N ASP A 96 10.80 -8.33 0.21
CA ASP A 96 11.32 -9.04 1.38
C ASP A 96 12.39 -8.17 2.05
N MET A 97 11.94 -7.27 2.91
CA MET A 97 12.78 -6.30 3.60
C MET A 97 13.46 -6.94 4.82
N LYS A 98 14.78 -6.86 4.87
CA LYS A 98 15.63 -7.29 5.97
C LYS A 98 15.91 -6.14 6.95
N ALA A 99 16.49 -6.47 8.12
CA ALA A 99 16.95 -5.45 9.05
C ALA A 99 17.93 -4.47 8.38
N ASN A 100 17.79 -3.17 8.70
CA ASN A 100 18.53 -2.03 8.17
C ASN A 100 18.21 -1.66 6.71
N GLU A 101 17.39 -2.42 6.02
CA GLU A 101 16.80 -2.00 4.75
C GLU A 101 15.62 -1.07 4.99
N TYR A 102 15.27 -0.27 3.99
CA TYR A 102 14.16 0.68 4.08
C TYR A 102 13.62 1.04 2.70
N ASN A 103 12.41 1.52 2.65
CA ASN A 103 11.84 2.11 1.45
C ASN A 103 11.73 3.62 1.67
N PRO A 104 12.56 4.45 1.00
CA PRO A 104 12.54 5.89 1.18
C PRO A 104 11.20 6.48 0.76
N PHE A 105 10.91 7.68 1.22
CA PHE A 105 9.71 8.40 0.79
C PHE A 105 9.72 8.59 -0.74
N HIS A 106 8.65 8.11 -1.38
CA HIS A 106 8.51 8.13 -2.84
C HIS A 106 7.04 8.28 -3.25
N LEU A 107 6.84 8.45 -4.54
CA LEU A 107 5.55 8.47 -5.23
C LEU A 107 5.53 7.34 -6.26
N HIS A 108 4.34 6.99 -6.73
CA HIS A 108 4.18 6.10 -7.87
C HIS A 108 3.85 6.87 -9.15
N SER A 109 4.15 6.27 -10.28
CA SER A 109 3.79 6.75 -11.60
C SER A 109 3.58 5.57 -12.55
N SER A 110 2.92 5.82 -13.67
CA SER A 110 2.80 4.86 -14.77
C SER A 110 3.10 5.57 -16.07
N SER A 111 3.66 4.85 -17.04
CA SER A 111 3.83 5.37 -18.40
C SER A 111 2.49 5.59 -19.13
N LEU A 112 1.41 5.03 -18.62
CA LEU A 112 0.10 5.08 -19.25
C LEU A 112 -0.76 6.24 -18.73
N THR A 113 -0.60 6.62 -17.46
CA THR A 113 -1.41 7.66 -16.82
C THR A 113 -0.78 8.14 -15.52
N ASP A 114 -0.98 9.43 -15.21
CA ASP A 114 -0.62 10.02 -13.90
C ASP A 114 -1.67 9.71 -12.82
N LEU A 115 -2.81 9.13 -13.21
CA LEU A 115 -3.88 8.77 -12.30
C LEU A 115 -3.81 7.29 -11.97
N GLY A 116 -3.62 6.97 -10.70
CA GLY A 116 -3.59 5.59 -10.26
C GLY A 116 -3.71 5.45 -8.75
N LEU A 117 -3.87 4.20 -8.36
CA LEU A 117 -3.87 3.75 -6.98
C LEU A 117 -2.71 2.80 -6.78
N SER A 118 -1.94 3.04 -5.75
CA SER A 118 -1.02 2.04 -5.20
C SER A 118 -1.68 1.31 -4.04
N SER A 119 -1.17 0.13 -3.76
CA SER A 119 -1.59 -0.62 -2.59
C SER A 119 -0.41 -1.34 -1.97
N VAL A 120 -0.49 -1.60 -0.68
CA VAL A 120 0.47 -2.42 0.05
C VAL A 120 -0.26 -3.32 1.03
N VAL A 121 0.00 -4.63 0.97
CA VAL A 121 -0.50 -5.61 1.95
C VAL A 121 0.66 -6.19 2.74
N ALA A 122 0.49 -6.33 4.06
CA ALA A 122 1.46 -7.02 4.91
C ALA A 122 1.24 -8.53 4.83
N LEU A 123 2.28 -9.27 4.41
CA LEU A 123 2.24 -10.73 4.20
C LEU A 123 3.03 -11.49 5.29
N LYS A 124 4.15 -10.93 5.76
CA LYS A 124 4.91 -11.41 6.92
C LYS A 124 5.34 -10.22 7.76
N LYS A 125 5.34 -10.41 9.06
CA LYS A 125 5.79 -9.43 10.03
C LYS A 125 6.80 -10.11 10.95
N PRO A 126 7.98 -9.51 11.18
CA PRO A 126 8.92 -10.04 12.15
C PRO A 126 8.33 -9.98 13.57
N SER A 127 8.76 -10.88 14.43
CA SER A 127 8.33 -10.95 15.84
C SER A 127 8.71 -9.68 16.63
N THR A 128 9.74 -8.98 16.15
CA THR A 128 10.20 -7.69 16.70
C THR A 128 10.74 -6.80 15.59
N TYR A 129 10.57 -5.50 15.75
CA TYR A 129 11.26 -4.49 14.93
C TYR A 129 12.55 -3.96 15.60
N GLY A 130 12.97 -4.61 16.71
CA GLY A 130 14.21 -4.30 17.40
C GLY A 130 14.10 -3.09 18.33
N VAL A 131 15.21 -2.36 18.48
CA VAL A 131 15.34 -1.30 19.48
C VAL A 131 15.09 0.07 18.85
N GLU A 132 14.18 0.82 19.46
CA GLU A 132 14.05 2.24 19.23
C GLU A 132 15.09 2.99 20.08
N TYR A 133 16.03 3.69 19.44
CA TYR A 133 17.11 4.40 20.14
C TYR A 133 16.65 5.73 20.74
N SER A 134 15.63 6.35 20.13
CA SER A 134 15.04 7.59 20.62
C SER A 134 13.52 7.55 20.49
N ARG A 135 12.81 8.30 21.33
CA ARG A 135 11.34 8.40 21.32
C ARG A 135 10.65 7.03 21.39
N LYS A 136 11.03 6.22 22.38
CA LYS A 136 10.47 4.86 22.60
C LYS A 136 8.95 4.84 22.75
N GLU A 137 8.37 5.94 23.19
CA GLU A 137 6.94 6.16 23.30
C GLU A 137 6.25 6.41 21.94
N ASN A 138 7.03 6.64 20.90
CA ASN A 138 6.54 6.88 19.54
C ASN A 138 7.35 6.06 18.53
N PRO A 139 7.18 4.73 18.52
CA PRO A 139 7.96 3.82 17.69
C PRO A 139 7.72 4.05 16.20
N SER A 140 8.73 3.69 15.39
CA SER A 140 8.68 3.84 13.93
C SER A 140 9.34 2.69 13.17
N ASN A 141 10.21 1.92 13.83
CA ASN A 141 10.94 0.83 13.19
C ASN A 141 10.01 -0.11 12.42
N GLY A 142 10.28 -0.30 11.12
CA GLY A 142 9.51 -1.17 10.24
C GLY A 142 8.11 -0.66 9.87
N TRP A 143 7.69 0.52 10.36
CA TRP A 143 6.36 1.06 10.12
C TRP A 143 6.26 1.74 8.75
N LEU A 144 5.07 1.67 8.17
CA LEU A 144 4.69 2.40 6.96
C LEU A 144 4.21 3.79 7.37
N GLU A 145 4.67 4.82 6.68
CA GLU A 145 4.22 6.20 6.88
C GLU A 145 3.72 6.81 5.59
N PHE A 146 2.60 7.50 5.69
CA PHE A 146 2.01 8.31 4.63
C PHE A 146 2.12 9.79 5.02
N CYS A 147 2.52 10.63 4.06
CA CYS A 147 2.59 12.07 4.22
C CYS A 147 1.77 12.73 3.12
N GLY A 148 0.80 13.54 3.49
CA GLY A 148 -0.07 14.20 2.53
C GLY A 148 -0.80 15.39 3.10
N GLY A 149 -1.40 16.17 2.20
CA GLY A 149 -2.12 17.37 2.58
C GLY A 149 -1.23 18.54 2.93
N GLN A 150 -1.85 19.64 3.35
CA GLN A 150 -1.16 20.83 3.83
C GLN A 150 -0.71 20.59 5.27
N GLN A 151 0.56 20.86 5.56
CA GLN A 151 1.04 20.88 6.94
C GLN A 151 0.48 22.11 7.65
N ASP A 152 -0.44 21.87 8.57
CA ASP A 152 -1.06 22.87 9.42
C ASP A 152 -1.19 22.28 10.83
N PRO A 153 -1.03 23.07 11.91
CA PRO A 153 -1.13 22.56 13.28
C PRO A 153 -2.46 21.89 13.63
N LEU A 154 -3.51 22.17 12.85
CA LEU A 154 -4.85 21.59 13.04
C LEU A 154 -5.20 20.54 11.99
N SER A 155 -4.25 20.13 11.12
CA SER A 155 -4.46 19.12 10.09
C SER A 155 -3.82 17.77 10.46
N ILE A 156 -4.42 16.69 9.98
CA ILE A 156 -3.77 15.36 9.97
C ILE A 156 -3.05 15.23 8.63
N SER A 157 -1.74 15.51 8.62
CA SER A 157 -0.90 15.46 7.43
C SER A 157 0.04 14.25 7.39
N GLN A 158 0.09 13.46 8.46
CA GLN A 158 0.91 12.25 8.57
C GLN A 158 0.08 11.12 9.17
N LEU A 159 0.23 9.92 8.61
CA LEU A 159 -0.33 8.69 9.15
C LEU A 159 0.77 7.65 9.19
N ARG A 160 1.12 7.18 10.39
CA ARG A 160 2.08 6.11 10.61
C ARG A 160 1.36 4.88 11.10
N VAL A 161 1.65 3.71 10.51
CA VAL A 161 0.95 2.47 10.79
C VAL A 161 1.91 1.30 11.02
N ASP A 162 1.67 0.54 12.07
CA ASP A 162 2.24 -0.78 12.30
C ASP A 162 1.33 -1.81 11.62
N ALA A 163 1.57 -2.09 10.34
CA ALA A 163 0.73 -2.97 9.55
C ALA A 163 0.78 -4.41 10.09
N GLN A 164 -0.40 -4.96 10.37
CA GLN A 164 -0.56 -6.36 10.77
C GLN A 164 -0.77 -7.24 9.53
N ILE A 165 -0.50 -8.55 9.65
CA ILE A 165 -0.66 -9.50 8.55
C ILE A 165 -2.09 -9.44 8.00
N GLY A 166 -2.22 -9.27 6.68
CA GLY A 166 -3.48 -9.08 5.98
C GLY A 166 -3.97 -7.63 5.92
N ASP A 167 -3.35 -6.67 6.63
CA ASP A 167 -3.66 -5.26 6.47
C ASP A 167 -3.28 -4.80 5.06
N LEU A 168 -4.27 -4.41 4.27
CA LEU A 168 -4.13 -3.89 2.91
C LEU A 168 -4.49 -2.40 2.90
N TYR A 169 -3.52 -1.55 2.60
CA TYR A 169 -3.72 -0.11 2.43
C TYR A 169 -3.76 0.24 0.95
N ILE A 170 -4.75 1.04 0.55
CA ILE A 170 -4.91 1.57 -0.83
C ILE A 170 -4.91 3.09 -0.76
N PHE A 171 -4.13 3.71 -1.65
CA PHE A 171 -3.90 5.15 -1.68
C PHE A 171 -3.52 5.62 -3.10
N PRO A 172 -3.65 6.93 -3.41
CA PRO A 172 -3.28 7.46 -4.73
C PRO A 172 -1.78 7.39 -5.00
N TYR A 173 -1.38 7.27 -6.27
CA TYR A 173 0.02 7.35 -6.72
C TYR A 173 0.76 8.59 -6.21
N THR A 174 0.04 9.70 -6.10
CA THR A 174 0.59 10.99 -5.68
C THR A 174 0.74 11.15 -4.17
N LEU A 175 0.39 10.14 -3.37
CA LEU A 175 0.58 10.20 -1.93
C LEU A 175 1.99 9.76 -1.54
N LEU A 176 2.75 10.69 -0.97
CA LEU A 176 4.10 10.43 -0.49
C LEU A 176 4.06 9.41 0.65
N HIS A 177 4.84 8.34 0.54
CA HIS A 177 4.89 7.29 1.55
C HIS A 177 6.25 6.59 1.57
N GLY A 178 6.57 5.94 2.69
CA GLY A 178 7.83 5.24 2.89
C GLY A 178 7.74 4.25 4.03
N VAL A 179 8.77 3.40 4.16
CA VAL A 179 8.88 2.40 5.24
C VAL A 179 10.19 2.61 5.96
N TYR A 180 10.10 2.77 7.28
CA TYR A 180 11.28 2.90 8.14
C TYR A 180 12.07 1.60 8.22
N PRO A 181 13.39 1.67 8.36
CA PRO A 181 14.20 0.49 8.66
C PRO A 181 13.82 -0.09 10.03
N PHE A 182 14.18 -1.33 10.27
CA PHE A 182 14.12 -2.00 11.55
C PHE A 182 15.46 -2.69 11.84
N ASN A 183 15.65 -3.22 13.05
CA ASN A 183 16.91 -3.80 13.48
C ASN A 183 16.71 -4.98 14.45
N GLY A 184 17.81 -5.64 14.84
CA GLY A 184 17.80 -6.60 15.95
C GLY A 184 17.13 -7.95 15.68
N THR A 185 16.88 -8.29 14.41
CA THR A 185 16.33 -9.58 14.00
C THR A 185 16.81 -9.95 12.60
N ASP A 186 16.88 -11.25 12.30
CA ASP A 186 17.13 -11.80 10.97
C ASP A 186 15.82 -12.16 10.24
N GLU A 187 14.68 -11.98 10.91
CA GLU A 187 13.36 -12.18 10.29
C GLU A 187 13.08 -11.11 9.25
N ILE A 188 12.34 -11.48 8.21
CA ILE A 188 11.95 -10.56 7.13
C ILE A 188 10.59 -9.93 7.39
N ARG A 189 10.44 -8.70 6.92
CA ARG A 189 9.17 -8.03 6.72
C ARG A 189 8.77 -8.16 5.25
N ARG A 190 7.76 -8.99 4.96
CA ARG A 190 7.26 -9.17 3.59
C ARG A 190 6.01 -8.35 3.35
N THR A 191 6.01 -7.62 2.24
CA THR A 191 4.82 -6.95 1.73
C THR A 191 4.65 -7.24 0.24
N MET A 192 3.42 -7.16 -0.25
CA MET A 192 3.16 -7.06 -1.68
C MET A 192 2.53 -5.72 -2.00
N SER A 193 3.08 -5.05 -2.99
CA SER A 193 2.47 -3.88 -3.61
C SER A 193 1.80 -4.29 -4.91
N TYR A 194 0.66 -3.67 -5.22
CA TYR A 194 -0.04 -3.89 -6.49
C TYR A 194 -0.65 -2.58 -6.94
N ASN A 195 -0.24 -2.12 -8.10
CA ASN A 195 -0.66 -0.86 -8.70
C ASN A 195 -1.89 -1.03 -9.60
N CYS A 196 -2.64 0.05 -9.72
CA CYS A 196 -3.82 0.14 -10.58
C CYS A 196 -3.85 1.49 -11.30
N ASN A 197 -3.86 1.46 -12.61
CA ASN A 197 -4.08 2.64 -13.43
C ASN A 197 -5.57 3.01 -13.45
N LEU A 198 -5.87 4.31 -13.35
CA LEU A 198 -7.23 4.82 -13.40
C LEU A 198 -7.48 5.58 -14.70
N PHE A 199 -8.55 5.21 -15.41
CA PHE A 199 -8.97 5.87 -16.64
C PHE A 199 -10.39 6.41 -16.49
N ARG A 200 -10.63 7.60 -17.08
CA ARG A 200 -11.98 8.19 -17.20
C ARG A 200 -12.66 7.66 -18.44
N ASP A 201 -13.97 7.46 -18.40
CA ASP A 201 -14.77 6.95 -19.52
C ASP A 201 -14.49 7.61 -20.89
N ALA A 202 -14.21 8.90 -20.89
CA ALA A 202 -13.95 9.66 -22.11
C ALA A 202 -12.69 9.24 -22.90
N LEU A 203 -11.80 8.43 -22.31
CA LEU A 203 -10.55 8.00 -22.94
C LEU A 203 -10.65 6.61 -23.59
N ILE A 204 -11.62 5.78 -23.19
CA ILE A 204 -11.81 4.43 -23.75
C ILE A 204 -12.40 4.47 -25.16
N ASN A 205 -13.22 5.49 -25.48
CA ASN A 205 -13.87 5.62 -26.79
C ASN A 205 -13.01 6.25 -27.89
N LYS A 206 -11.78 6.68 -27.61
CA LYS A 206 -10.88 7.30 -28.59
C LYS A 206 -9.87 6.34 -29.24
N GLY A 207 -9.83 5.08 -28.80
CA GLY A 207 -8.92 4.05 -29.32
C GLY A 207 -9.46 3.18 -30.46
N ASN A 208 -10.72 3.35 -30.85
CA ASN A 208 -11.39 2.58 -31.92
C ASN A 208 -11.92 3.45 -33.04
N GLY A 209 -11.19 4.47 -33.42
CA GLY A 209 -11.48 5.29 -34.60
C GLY A 209 -10.31 5.30 -35.58
#